data_4ba1eefdab23d6fdea1c42d54ed0b4ed
#
_entry.id   4ba1eefdab23d6fdea1c42d54ed0b4ed
#
_cell.length_a   1.000
_cell.length_b   1.000
_cell.length_c   1.000
_cell.angle_alpha   90.00
_cell.angle_beta   90.00
_cell.angle_gamma   90.00
#
_symmetry.space_group_name_H-M   'P 1'
#
loop_
_entity.id
_entity.type
_entity.pdbx_description
1 polymer ?
#
loop_
_entity_poly.entity_id
_entity_poly.type
_entity_poly.pdbx_seq_one_letter_code
_entity_poly.pdbx_strand_id
1 'polypeptide(L)'
;MSKLDYGFNIPALKVMKLKEIQTPCLLSDYETFKINVEKMRSFTHENNIKLRPHAKMHKSVEVAKYQLQYGNASGICCQKLSEAEVFVSSGIKDILITNQITDL
;
A
#
# COMPACT_ATOMS: atom_id res chain seq x y z
N MET A 1 5.06 17.00 -8.69
CA MET A 1 5.53 16.08 -7.61
C MET A 1 6.29 16.90 -6.59
N SER A 2 5.95 16.76 -5.31
CA SER A 2 6.76 17.36 -4.24
C SER A 2 8.14 16.72 -4.25
N LYS A 3 9.19 17.55 -4.08
CA LYS A 3 10.56 17.05 -3.95
C LYS A 3 10.65 16.16 -2.71
N LEU A 4 11.26 15.00 -2.84
CA LEU A 4 11.52 14.11 -1.70
C LEU A 4 12.76 14.61 -0.97
N ASP A 5 12.57 15.21 0.21
CA ASP A 5 13.65 15.76 1.03
C ASP A 5 13.89 14.84 2.24
N TYR A 6 15.10 14.30 2.32
CA TYR A 6 15.54 13.48 3.45
C TYR A 6 15.47 14.28 4.75
N GLY A 7 14.92 13.65 5.79
CA GLY A 7 14.73 14.26 7.09
C GLY A 7 13.48 15.14 7.22
N PHE A 8 12.77 15.39 6.12
CA PHE A 8 11.52 16.15 6.13
C PHE A 8 10.31 15.27 5.76
N ASN A 9 10.32 14.67 4.59
CA ASN A 9 9.21 13.83 4.12
C ASN A 9 9.57 12.37 3.83
N ILE A 10 10.86 12.02 3.90
CA ILE A 10 11.33 10.64 3.84
C ILE A 10 12.35 10.36 4.95
N PRO A 11 12.25 9.20 5.63
CA PRO A 11 13.15 8.85 6.74
C PRO A 11 14.50 8.31 6.28
N ALA A 12 14.64 7.97 5.00
CA ALA A 12 15.85 7.33 4.48
C ALA A 12 16.07 7.65 3.00
N LEU A 13 17.33 7.65 2.60
CA LEU A 13 17.77 7.60 1.21
C LEU A 13 18.09 6.14 0.82
N LYS A 14 18.09 5.85 -0.48
CA LYS A 14 18.59 4.57 -0.98
C LYS A 14 20.01 4.32 -0.49
N VAL A 15 20.35 3.08 -0.23
CA VAL A 15 21.65 2.60 0.25
C VAL A 15 22.09 3.05 1.65
N MET A 16 21.23 3.72 2.42
CA MET A 16 21.51 3.97 3.82
C MET A 16 21.46 2.68 4.64
N LYS A 17 22.38 2.58 5.61
CA LYS A 17 22.36 1.46 6.57
C LYS A 17 21.20 1.66 7.56
N LEU A 18 20.65 0.55 8.06
CA LEU A 18 19.51 0.56 8.99
C LEU A 18 19.71 1.53 10.17
N LYS A 19 20.91 1.56 10.74
CA LYS A 19 21.26 2.46 11.87
C LYS A 19 21.29 3.96 11.51
N GLU A 20 21.27 4.29 10.23
CA GLU A 20 21.32 5.68 9.74
C GLU A 20 19.93 6.21 9.39
N ILE A 21 18.91 5.32 9.42
CA ILE A 21 17.53 5.70 9.10
C ILE A 21 16.95 6.53 10.24
N GLN A 22 16.28 7.60 9.85
CA GLN A 22 15.64 8.50 10.80
C GLN A 22 14.44 7.82 11.49
N THR A 23 14.35 7.96 12.80
CA THR A 23 13.27 7.40 13.62
C THR A 23 12.36 8.51 14.17
N PRO A 24 11.07 8.21 14.43
CA PRO A 24 10.40 6.92 14.20
C PRO A 24 10.08 6.67 12.71
N CYS A 25 10.17 5.41 12.27
CA CYS A 25 9.78 5.00 10.92
C CYS A 25 9.24 3.56 10.93
N LEU A 26 8.47 3.22 9.89
CA LEU A 26 8.07 1.84 9.62
C LEU A 26 9.11 1.18 8.72
N LEU A 27 9.53 -0.02 9.10
CA LEU A 27 10.41 -0.86 8.31
C LEU A 27 9.64 -2.08 7.80
N SER A 28 9.89 -2.44 6.56
CA SER A 28 9.35 -3.63 5.95
C SER A 28 10.47 -4.47 5.37
N ASP A 29 10.48 -5.77 5.69
CA ASP A 29 11.32 -6.73 4.99
C ASP A 29 10.74 -7.01 3.61
N TYR A 30 11.43 -6.59 2.56
CA TYR A 30 10.92 -6.64 1.20
C TYR A 30 10.75 -8.07 0.69
N GLU A 31 11.64 -8.99 1.03
CA GLU A 31 11.54 -10.38 0.60
C GLU A 31 10.35 -11.07 1.25
N THR A 32 10.18 -10.89 2.56
CA THR A 32 9.01 -11.40 3.29
C THR A 32 7.71 -10.80 2.76
N PHE A 33 7.70 -9.52 2.45
CA PHE A 33 6.55 -8.86 1.83
C PHE A 33 6.16 -9.52 0.50
N LYS A 34 7.11 -9.76 -0.40
CA LYS A 34 6.85 -10.44 -1.67
C LYS A 34 6.28 -11.85 -1.46
N ILE A 35 6.86 -12.61 -0.54
CA ILE A 35 6.40 -13.96 -0.21
C ILE A 35 4.95 -13.92 0.28
N ASN A 36 4.59 -12.96 1.13
CA ASN A 36 3.24 -12.84 1.65
C ASN A 36 2.23 -12.45 0.56
N VAL A 37 2.60 -11.56 -0.36
CA VAL A 37 1.76 -11.21 -1.52
C VAL A 37 1.54 -12.44 -2.41
N GLU A 38 2.59 -13.22 -2.69
CA GLU A 38 2.46 -14.42 -3.51
C GLU A 38 1.63 -15.52 -2.85
N LYS A 39 1.75 -15.72 -1.55
CA LYS A 39 0.90 -16.67 -0.80
C LYS A 39 -0.58 -16.33 -0.94
N MET A 40 -0.93 -15.05 -0.79
CA MET A 40 -2.32 -14.61 -0.92
C MET A 40 -2.80 -14.72 -2.37
N ARG A 41 -1.95 -14.39 -3.34
CA ARG A 41 -2.24 -14.55 -4.76
C ARG A 41 -2.55 -16.01 -5.10
N SER A 42 -1.70 -16.93 -4.69
CA SER A 42 -1.86 -18.37 -4.94
C SER A 42 -3.15 -18.88 -4.29
N PHE A 43 -3.39 -18.56 -3.02
CA PHE A 43 -4.61 -18.95 -2.30
C PHE A 43 -5.88 -18.47 -3.02
N THR A 44 -5.94 -17.21 -3.42
CA THR A 44 -7.12 -16.65 -4.08
C THR A 44 -7.33 -17.24 -5.48
N HIS A 45 -6.25 -17.51 -6.20
CA HIS A 45 -6.30 -18.15 -7.53
C HIS A 45 -6.80 -19.59 -7.42
N GLU A 46 -6.24 -20.39 -6.53
CA GLU A 46 -6.62 -21.80 -6.33
C GLU A 46 -8.07 -21.95 -5.89
N ASN A 47 -8.60 -20.99 -5.14
CA ASN A 47 -9.99 -21.00 -4.66
C ASN A 47 -10.97 -20.22 -5.56
N ASN A 48 -10.49 -19.67 -6.68
CA ASN A 48 -11.29 -18.86 -7.61
C ASN A 48 -12.04 -17.71 -6.92
N ILE A 49 -11.34 -17.00 -6.02
CA ILE A 49 -11.86 -15.81 -5.33
C ILE A 49 -11.09 -14.57 -5.74
N LYS A 50 -11.79 -13.43 -5.77
CA LYS A 50 -11.15 -12.12 -6.00
C LYS A 50 -10.65 -11.54 -4.70
N LEU A 51 -9.49 -10.89 -4.74
CA LEU A 51 -8.88 -10.23 -3.59
C LEU A 51 -9.02 -8.72 -3.73
N ARG A 52 -9.37 -8.07 -2.63
CA ARG A 52 -9.37 -6.61 -2.48
C ARG A 52 -8.70 -6.25 -1.16
N PRO A 53 -7.37 -6.04 -1.14
CA PRO A 53 -6.63 -5.75 0.08
C PRO A 53 -7.08 -4.43 0.72
N HIS A 54 -7.05 -4.37 2.05
CA HIS A 54 -7.38 -3.16 2.77
C HIS A 54 -6.15 -2.28 2.99
N ALA A 55 -6.10 -1.14 2.30
CA ALA A 55 -4.96 -0.23 2.31
C ALA A 55 -4.75 0.54 3.62
N LYS A 56 -5.74 0.53 4.54
CA LYS A 56 -5.59 1.17 5.87
C LYS A 56 -4.42 0.61 6.69
N MET A 57 -4.02 -0.63 6.42
CA MET A 57 -2.96 -1.30 7.16
C MET A 57 -1.57 -0.74 6.87
N HIS A 58 -1.34 -0.29 5.65
CA HIS A 58 -0.01 0.20 5.22
C HIS A 58 -0.02 1.66 4.76
N LYS A 59 -1.15 2.18 4.28
CA LYS A 59 -1.32 3.57 3.77
C LYS A 59 -0.25 3.97 2.73
N SER A 60 0.26 3.01 1.97
CA SER A 60 1.31 3.19 0.97
C SER A 60 0.78 2.92 -0.43
N VAL A 61 0.96 3.89 -1.31
CA VAL A 61 0.62 3.78 -2.74
C VAL A 61 1.45 2.70 -3.41
N GLU A 62 2.72 2.59 -3.07
CA GLU A 62 3.66 1.61 -3.64
C GLU A 62 3.24 0.19 -3.29
N VAL A 63 2.87 -0.05 -2.02
CA VAL A 63 2.37 -1.36 -1.57
C VAL A 63 1.06 -1.70 -2.28
N ALA A 64 0.13 -0.77 -2.37
CA ALA A 64 -1.13 -0.98 -3.08
C ALA A 64 -0.91 -1.31 -4.57
N LYS A 65 -0.06 -0.56 -5.26
CA LYS A 65 0.31 -0.84 -6.66
C LYS A 65 0.97 -2.20 -6.83
N TYR A 66 1.83 -2.59 -5.90
CA TYR A 66 2.45 -3.91 -5.91
C TYR A 66 1.41 -5.04 -5.78
N GLN A 67 0.46 -4.89 -4.85
CA GLN A 67 -0.63 -5.86 -4.67
C GLN A 67 -1.53 -5.98 -5.90
N LEU A 68 -1.81 -4.86 -6.58
CA LEU A 68 -2.56 -4.85 -7.83
C LEU A 68 -1.80 -5.53 -8.97
N GLN A 69 -0.51 -5.24 -9.11
CA GLN A 69 0.31 -5.72 -10.22
C GLN A 69 0.75 -7.17 -10.04
N TYR A 70 1.17 -7.56 -8.85
CA TYR A 70 1.78 -8.86 -8.58
C TYR A 70 0.93 -9.77 -7.69
N GLY A 71 0.01 -9.20 -6.90
CA GLY A 71 -0.87 -9.93 -6.00
C GLY A 71 -2.20 -10.35 -6.60
N ASN A 72 -2.44 -10.07 -7.88
CA ASN A 72 -3.70 -10.33 -8.57
C ASN A 72 -4.92 -9.71 -7.86
N ALA A 73 -4.72 -8.59 -7.16
CA ALA A 73 -5.80 -7.87 -6.53
C ALA A 73 -6.67 -7.17 -7.58
N SER A 74 -8.00 -7.23 -7.41
CA SER A 74 -8.96 -6.61 -8.33
C SER A 74 -9.17 -5.12 -8.07
N GLY A 75 -8.72 -4.62 -6.92
CA GLY A 75 -8.82 -3.25 -6.44
C GLY A 75 -8.32 -3.18 -5.01
N ILE A 76 -8.56 -2.08 -4.33
CA ILE A 76 -8.21 -1.91 -2.90
C ILE A 76 -9.43 -1.49 -2.08
N CYS A 77 -9.37 -1.72 -0.76
CA CYS A 77 -10.29 -1.11 0.19
C CYS A 77 -9.62 0.04 0.93
N CYS A 78 -10.39 1.09 1.21
CA CYS A 78 -10.01 2.18 2.10
C CYS A 78 -11.00 2.32 3.26
N GLN A 79 -10.55 2.83 4.39
CA GLN A 79 -11.39 3.09 5.55
C GLN A 79 -12.08 4.44 5.45
N LYS A 80 -11.36 5.46 4.96
CA LYS A 80 -11.81 6.85 4.91
C LYS A 80 -11.75 7.41 3.50
N LEU A 81 -12.60 8.39 3.22
CA LEU A 81 -12.58 9.13 1.97
C LEU A 81 -11.20 9.76 1.72
N SER A 82 -10.60 10.38 2.73
CA SER A 82 -9.26 10.99 2.63
C SER A 82 -8.14 10.00 2.30
N GLU A 83 -8.26 8.74 2.72
CA GLU A 83 -7.34 7.68 2.26
C GLU A 83 -7.57 7.38 0.77
N ALA A 84 -8.82 7.24 0.36
CA ALA A 84 -9.18 6.97 -1.03
C ALA A 84 -8.69 8.07 -1.98
N GLU A 85 -8.79 9.34 -1.60
CA GLU A 85 -8.32 10.49 -2.41
C GLU A 85 -6.82 10.38 -2.75
N VAL A 86 -5.99 9.95 -1.80
CA VAL A 86 -4.56 9.75 -2.03
C VAL A 86 -4.32 8.66 -3.09
N PHE A 87 -5.03 7.55 -2.98
CA PHE A 87 -4.88 6.44 -3.92
C PHE A 87 -5.45 6.77 -5.30
N VAL A 88 -6.58 7.46 -5.38
CA VAL A 88 -7.15 7.97 -6.65
C VAL A 88 -6.16 8.92 -7.34
N SER A 89 -5.61 9.88 -6.59
CA SER A 89 -4.61 10.83 -7.11
C SER A 89 -3.34 10.14 -7.62
N SER A 90 -3.05 8.95 -7.12
CA SER A 90 -1.92 8.12 -7.58
C SER A 90 -2.23 7.26 -8.81
N GLY A 91 -3.47 7.31 -9.32
CA GLY A 91 -3.93 6.57 -10.49
C GLY A 91 -4.58 5.22 -10.22
N ILE A 92 -4.83 4.86 -8.96
CA ILE A 92 -5.61 3.64 -8.63
C ILE A 92 -7.10 3.94 -8.85
N LYS A 93 -7.75 3.15 -9.70
CA LYS A 93 -9.12 3.44 -10.19
C LYS A 93 -10.20 2.65 -9.46
N ASP A 94 -9.90 1.46 -8.97
CA ASP A 94 -10.89 0.59 -8.33
C ASP A 94 -10.70 0.58 -6.82
N ILE A 95 -11.48 1.40 -6.13
CA ILE A 95 -11.39 1.61 -4.68
C ILE A 95 -12.78 1.43 -4.06
N LEU A 96 -12.86 0.59 -3.03
CA LEU A 96 -14.04 0.42 -2.20
C LEU A 96 -13.81 1.06 -0.84
N ILE A 97 -14.66 2.02 -0.47
CA ILE A 97 -14.66 2.58 0.88
C ILE A 97 -15.56 1.71 1.76
N THR A 98 -14.96 1.07 2.76
CA THR A 98 -15.64 0.09 3.63
C THR A 98 -16.15 0.72 4.93
N ASN A 99 -16.72 1.90 4.84
CA ASN A 99 -17.23 2.66 5.99
C ASN A 99 -18.37 3.58 5.56
N GLN A 100 -19.13 4.08 6.54
CA GLN A 100 -20.14 5.12 6.29
C GLN A 100 -19.45 6.42 5.86
N ILE A 101 -20.05 7.08 4.88
CA ILE A 101 -19.63 8.40 4.42
C ILE A 101 -20.73 9.38 4.83
N THR A 102 -20.36 10.40 5.59
CA THR A 102 -21.28 11.44 6.08
C THR A 102 -21.04 12.78 5.39
N ASP A 103 -19.94 12.90 4.65
CA ASP A 103 -19.61 14.12 3.91
C ASP A 103 -20.48 14.23 2.66
N LEU A 104 -21.09 15.41 2.48
CA LEU A 104 -21.91 15.77 1.33
C LEU A 104 -21.10 16.50 0.27
#